data_60a56ed97f7e2a5519b699b9ff0a2ab6
#
_entry.id   60a56ed97f7e2a5519b699b9ff0a2ab6
#
_cell.length_a   1.000
_cell.length_b   1.000
_cell.length_c   1.000
_cell.angle_alpha   90.00
_cell.angle_beta   90.00
_cell.angle_gamma   90.00
#
_symmetry.space_group_name_H-M   'P 1'
#
loop_
_entity.id
_entity.type
_entity.pdbx_description
1 polymer ?
#
loop_
_entity_poly.entity_id
_entity_poly.type
_entity_poly.pdbx_seq_one_letter_code
_entity_poly.pdbx_strand_id
1 'polypeptide(L)'
;VRQNGKSCFSCNPLWYATASMARMLTDRERLILLNLIPEIGTIRVQRLLAAFGSLQELFAAPEDQLRQVEGIGQVLARRFATQCRNPQPVEEELHLAKQAGCAVVTQRDVDFPTPLKQIPDPPLVLYMKGQWVDEDQVAVAVVGSRRASLYGQQLAERLAYDLAIRGVTVISGLARGIDAAAHRGALKAHGRTLAVLGNGLASIYPPEHKELAEQVAERGAVLSEYPMRMEPLAQNFPRRNRLISGLSLGVVIVEAARRSGALITADCALEQGREVFAVPGKVDSVTSQGTHQLLKQGARLVTSVEDILEELRLVPLTAGG
;
A
#
# COMPACT_ATOMS: atom_id res chain seq x y z
N VAL A 1 -63.31 -59.34 22.77
CA VAL A 1 -62.87 -58.43 23.46
C VAL A 1 -61.47 -57.89 23.17
N ARG A 2 -61.03 -56.77 23.45
CA ARG A 2 -60.04 -55.95 22.82
C ARG A 2 -58.87 -55.57 23.67
N GLN A 3 -57.69 -55.50 23.10
CA GLN A 3 -56.58 -54.88 23.69
C GLN A 3 -55.97 -53.78 22.78
N ASN A 4 -55.80 -52.61 23.38
CA ASN A 4 -55.19 -51.46 22.80
C ASN A 4 -53.70 -51.54 22.91
N GLY A 5 -53.01 -51.48 21.78
CA GLY A 5 -51.58 -51.24 21.71
C GLY A 5 -51.32 -49.73 21.56
N LYS A 6 -50.66 -49.10 22.53
CA LYS A 6 -50.11 -47.74 22.41
C LYS A 6 -48.65 -47.86 21.98
N SER A 7 -48.34 -47.54 20.74
CA SER A 7 -46.99 -47.33 20.30
C SER A 7 -46.48 -45.97 20.76
N CYS A 8 -45.43 -46.00 21.55
CA CYS A 8 -44.73 -44.85 22.05
C CYS A 8 -43.77 -44.34 20.92
N PHE A 9 -44.09 -43.22 20.32
CA PHE A 9 -43.17 -42.51 19.44
C PHE A 9 -42.07 -41.87 20.31
N SER A 10 -40.89 -42.43 20.30
CA SER A 10 -39.68 -41.81 20.81
C SER A 10 -39.26 -40.70 19.88
N CYS A 11 -39.58 -39.46 20.23
CA CYS A 11 -38.98 -38.30 19.61
C CYS A 11 -37.52 -38.25 19.98
N ASN A 12 -36.68 -38.52 19.02
CA ASN A 12 -35.23 -38.31 19.12
C ASN A 12 -34.94 -36.90 18.57
N PRO A 13 -34.63 -35.89 19.39
CA PRO A 13 -34.21 -34.59 18.89
C PRO A 13 -32.72 -34.65 18.57
N LEU A 14 -32.39 -35.13 17.40
CA LEU A 14 -31.06 -34.94 16.82
C LEU A 14 -30.89 -33.50 16.32
N TRP A 15 -30.96 -32.54 17.25
CA TRP A 15 -30.36 -31.24 17.08
C TRP A 15 -28.92 -31.30 17.59
N TYR A 16 -28.07 -32.07 16.94
CA TYR A 16 -26.65 -31.81 17.03
C TYR A 16 -26.40 -30.48 16.32
N ALA A 17 -26.44 -29.43 17.12
CA ALA A 17 -25.72 -28.21 16.79
C ALA A 17 -24.28 -28.64 16.54
N THR A 18 -23.88 -28.70 15.30
CA THR A 18 -22.47 -28.66 14.91
C THR A 18 -21.95 -27.31 15.42
N ALA A 19 -21.49 -27.32 16.67
CA ALA A 19 -20.58 -26.29 17.14
C ALA A 19 -19.37 -26.42 16.22
N SER A 20 -19.34 -25.61 15.17
CA SER A 20 -18.15 -25.37 14.40
C SER A 20 -17.08 -25.02 15.43
N MET A 21 -16.14 -25.92 15.67
CA MET A 21 -14.95 -25.60 16.45
C MET A 21 -14.36 -24.38 15.77
N ALA A 22 -14.50 -23.22 16.41
CA ALA A 22 -14.01 -21.96 15.85
C ALA A 22 -12.52 -22.17 15.58
N ARG A 23 -12.18 -22.29 14.30
CA ARG A 23 -10.80 -22.46 13.84
C ARG A 23 -9.97 -21.32 14.40
N MET A 24 -8.91 -21.62 15.11
CA MET A 24 -7.98 -20.61 15.60
C MET A 24 -7.30 -19.93 14.42
N LEU A 25 -7.37 -18.59 14.39
CA LEU A 25 -6.67 -17.79 13.39
C LEU A 25 -5.15 -17.95 13.55
N THR A 26 -4.47 -18.17 12.44
CA THR A 26 -3.01 -18.05 12.36
C THR A 26 -2.56 -16.63 12.58
N ASP A 27 -1.30 -16.38 12.89
CA ASP A 27 -0.77 -15.03 13.05
C ASP A 27 -0.92 -14.18 11.79
N ARG A 28 -0.80 -14.80 10.62
CA ARG A 28 -1.06 -14.15 9.33
C ARG A 28 -2.51 -13.68 9.22
N GLU A 29 -3.46 -14.54 9.55
CA GLU A 29 -4.89 -14.22 9.53
C GLU A 29 -5.25 -13.17 10.59
N ARG A 30 -4.58 -13.18 11.74
CA ARG A 30 -4.73 -12.13 12.77
C ARG A 30 -4.30 -10.76 12.25
N LEU A 31 -3.16 -10.68 11.51
CA LEU A 31 -2.73 -9.42 10.90
C LEU A 31 -3.72 -8.94 9.84
N ILE A 32 -4.26 -9.85 9.01
CA ILE A 32 -5.29 -9.50 8.03
C ILE A 32 -6.54 -8.99 8.75
N LEU A 33 -7.00 -9.67 9.80
CA LEU A 33 -8.16 -9.22 10.57
C LEU A 33 -7.95 -7.83 11.20
N LEU A 34 -6.77 -7.56 11.75
CA LEU A 34 -6.42 -6.24 12.28
C LEU A 34 -6.51 -5.15 11.20
N ASN A 35 -6.06 -5.47 9.97
CA ASN A 35 -6.15 -4.55 8.83
C ASN A 35 -7.60 -4.29 8.38
N LEU A 36 -8.52 -5.22 8.64
CA LEU A 36 -9.95 -5.08 8.31
C LEU A 36 -10.71 -4.26 9.35
N ILE A 37 -10.18 -4.08 10.58
CA ILE A 37 -10.86 -3.32 11.62
C ILE A 37 -10.68 -1.82 11.36
N PRO A 38 -11.76 -1.06 11.10
CA PRO A 38 -11.67 0.38 10.89
C PRO A 38 -10.97 1.07 12.07
N GLU A 39 -10.17 2.07 11.78
CA GLU A 39 -9.39 2.85 12.75
C GLU A 39 -8.21 2.11 13.40
N ILE A 40 -8.05 0.79 13.22
CA ILE A 40 -6.85 0.08 13.64
C ILE A 40 -5.80 0.15 12.52
N GLY A 41 -4.91 1.15 12.61
CA GLY A 41 -3.74 1.26 11.72
C GLY A 41 -2.48 0.73 12.41
N THR A 42 -1.39 0.70 11.68
CA THR A 42 -0.08 0.14 12.10
C THR A 42 0.37 0.66 13.47
N ILE A 43 0.28 1.96 13.72
CA ILE A 43 0.73 2.58 14.99
C ILE A 43 -0.04 2.00 16.19
N ARG A 44 -1.37 1.84 16.05
CA ARG A 44 -2.18 1.24 17.12
C ARG A 44 -1.85 -0.24 17.33
N VAL A 45 -1.60 -0.97 16.25
CA VAL A 45 -1.18 -2.38 16.34
C VAL A 45 0.19 -2.50 17.00
N GLN A 46 1.15 -1.64 16.69
CA GLN A 46 2.45 -1.60 17.36
C GLN A 46 2.30 -1.35 18.86
N ARG A 47 1.46 -0.39 19.29
CA ARG A 47 1.16 -0.13 20.71
C ARG A 47 0.51 -1.32 21.39
N LEU A 48 -0.46 -1.95 20.72
CA LEU A 48 -1.10 -3.17 21.22
C LEU A 48 -0.09 -4.31 21.37
N LEU A 49 0.75 -4.54 20.38
CA LEU A 49 1.79 -5.57 20.46
C LEU A 49 2.86 -5.27 21.52
N ALA A 50 3.20 -3.99 21.73
CA ALA A 50 4.10 -3.59 22.81
C ALA A 50 3.49 -3.86 24.20
N ALA A 51 2.16 -3.70 24.34
CA ALA A 51 1.46 -3.94 25.61
C ALA A 51 1.22 -5.43 25.89
N PHE A 52 0.92 -6.23 24.87
CA PHE A 52 0.53 -7.65 25.05
C PHE A 52 1.63 -8.65 24.65
N GLY A 53 2.73 -8.22 24.03
CA GLY A 53 3.88 -9.06 23.67
C GLY A 53 3.67 -9.90 22.40
N SER A 54 2.50 -10.48 22.19
CA SER A 54 2.24 -11.33 21.01
C SER A 54 0.83 -11.12 20.43
N LEU A 55 0.66 -11.51 19.15
CA LEU A 55 -0.67 -11.55 18.53
C LEU A 55 -1.62 -12.51 19.26
N GLN A 56 -1.10 -13.59 19.79
CA GLN A 56 -1.91 -14.58 20.51
C GLN A 56 -2.48 -13.98 21.81
N GLU A 57 -1.64 -13.33 22.60
CA GLU A 57 -2.04 -12.67 23.85
C GLU A 57 -2.97 -11.48 23.58
N LEU A 58 -2.67 -10.69 22.56
CA LEU A 58 -3.53 -9.61 22.11
C LEU A 58 -4.95 -10.10 21.76
N PHE A 59 -5.07 -11.20 21.04
CA PHE A 59 -6.38 -11.75 20.63
C PHE A 59 -7.12 -12.46 21.77
N ALA A 60 -6.42 -12.83 22.84
CA ALA A 60 -7.00 -13.38 24.06
C ALA A 60 -7.37 -12.29 25.09
N ALA A 61 -6.90 -11.06 24.88
CA ALA A 61 -7.05 -9.97 25.84
C ALA A 61 -8.53 -9.58 26.04
N PRO A 62 -8.96 -9.34 27.29
CA PRO A 62 -10.30 -8.83 27.59
C PRO A 62 -10.40 -7.33 27.27
N GLU A 63 -11.64 -6.85 27.05
CA GLU A 63 -11.92 -5.47 26.63
C GLU A 63 -11.33 -4.41 27.57
N ASP A 64 -11.39 -4.65 28.88
CA ASP A 64 -10.87 -3.73 29.89
C ASP A 64 -9.36 -3.51 29.81
N GLN A 65 -8.59 -4.56 29.51
CA GLN A 65 -7.14 -4.45 29.27
C GLN A 65 -6.83 -3.73 27.98
N LEU A 66 -7.57 -4.00 26.89
CA LEU A 66 -7.40 -3.30 25.62
C LEU A 66 -7.56 -1.79 25.76
N ARG A 67 -8.52 -1.35 26.60
CA ARG A 67 -8.79 0.08 26.87
C ARG A 67 -7.66 0.82 27.60
N GLN A 68 -6.75 0.11 28.24
CA GLN A 68 -5.58 0.71 28.91
C GLN A 68 -4.48 1.12 27.93
N VAL A 69 -4.54 0.62 26.69
CA VAL A 69 -3.55 0.97 25.66
C VAL A 69 -3.87 2.35 25.08
N GLU A 70 -2.85 3.21 25.02
CA GLU A 70 -2.96 4.56 24.46
C GLU A 70 -3.53 4.56 23.03
N GLY A 71 -4.58 5.34 22.80
CA GLY A 71 -5.25 5.44 21.50
C GLY A 71 -6.31 4.35 21.26
N ILE A 72 -6.58 3.47 22.24
CA ILE A 72 -7.64 2.46 22.19
C ILE A 72 -8.76 2.87 23.13
N GLY A 73 -9.72 3.61 22.61
CA GLY A 73 -10.92 3.98 23.38
C GLY A 73 -11.94 2.84 23.51
N GLN A 74 -12.96 3.03 24.34
CA GLN A 74 -13.99 2.02 24.64
C GLN A 74 -14.64 1.42 23.38
N VAL A 75 -15.00 2.26 22.40
CA VAL A 75 -15.66 1.82 21.15
C VAL A 75 -14.74 0.89 20.37
N LEU A 76 -13.47 1.25 20.26
CA LEU A 76 -12.49 0.47 19.49
C LEU A 76 -12.14 -0.84 20.20
N ALA A 77 -11.95 -0.82 21.53
CA ALA A 77 -11.71 -2.03 22.33
C ALA A 77 -12.87 -3.03 22.20
N ARG A 78 -14.11 -2.55 22.30
CA ARG A 78 -15.30 -3.40 22.14
C ARG A 78 -15.41 -3.97 20.72
N ARG A 79 -15.16 -3.14 19.69
CA ARG A 79 -15.15 -3.59 18.29
C ARG A 79 -14.09 -4.66 18.06
N PHE A 80 -12.89 -4.44 18.57
CA PHE A 80 -11.79 -5.40 18.52
C PHE A 80 -12.19 -6.72 19.19
N ALA A 81 -12.61 -6.70 20.45
CA ALA A 81 -12.99 -7.90 21.20
C ALA A 81 -14.12 -8.70 20.53
N THR A 82 -15.03 -8.01 19.83
CA THR A 82 -16.13 -8.66 19.08
C THR A 82 -15.62 -9.31 17.79
N GLN A 83 -14.79 -8.60 17.02
CA GLN A 83 -14.35 -9.06 15.70
C GLN A 83 -13.24 -10.12 15.79
N CYS A 84 -12.38 -10.07 16.79
CA CYS A 84 -11.29 -11.05 16.96
C CYS A 84 -11.76 -12.52 17.10
N ARG A 85 -13.02 -12.73 17.40
CA ARG A 85 -13.62 -14.07 17.55
C ARG A 85 -14.27 -14.58 16.26
N ASN A 86 -14.33 -13.77 15.21
CA ASN A 86 -14.98 -14.12 13.96
C ASN A 86 -13.96 -14.22 12.82
N PRO A 87 -13.66 -15.41 12.29
CA PRO A 87 -12.74 -15.58 11.16
C PRO A 87 -13.37 -15.22 9.80
N GLN A 88 -14.68 -15.15 9.70
CA GLN A 88 -15.42 -14.97 8.45
C GLN A 88 -14.95 -13.75 7.62
N PRO A 89 -14.72 -12.56 8.19
CA PRO A 89 -14.24 -11.41 7.41
C PRO A 89 -12.88 -11.66 6.72
N VAL A 90 -12.00 -12.46 7.34
CA VAL A 90 -10.70 -12.82 6.76
C VAL A 90 -10.88 -13.78 5.58
N GLU A 91 -11.76 -14.76 5.72
CA GLU A 91 -12.06 -15.74 4.67
C GLU A 91 -12.69 -15.05 3.44
N GLU A 92 -13.64 -14.14 3.67
CA GLU A 92 -14.25 -13.33 2.62
C GLU A 92 -13.22 -12.44 1.90
N GLU A 93 -12.34 -11.80 2.65
CA GLU A 93 -11.30 -10.92 2.12
C GLU A 93 -10.29 -11.69 1.27
N LEU A 94 -9.81 -12.83 1.76
CA LEU A 94 -8.91 -13.71 1.02
C LEU A 94 -9.56 -14.29 -0.23
N HIS A 95 -10.85 -14.60 -0.17
CA HIS A 95 -11.60 -15.06 -1.33
C HIS A 95 -11.71 -13.97 -2.40
N LEU A 96 -12.03 -12.73 -2.00
CA LEU A 96 -12.08 -11.58 -2.91
C LEU A 96 -10.71 -11.31 -3.57
N ALA A 97 -9.64 -11.33 -2.79
CA ALA A 97 -8.28 -11.14 -3.31
C ALA A 97 -7.94 -12.22 -4.35
N LYS A 98 -8.24 -13.48 -4.04
CA LYS A 98 -8.03 -14.61 -4.97
C LYS A 98 -8.83 -14.47 -6.26
N GLN A 99 -10.11 -14.08 -6.18
CA GLN A 99 -10.94 -13.83 -7.36
C GLN A 99 -10.40 -12.70 -8.25
N ALA A 100 -9.80 -11.67 -7.65
CA ALA A 100 -9.19 -10.56 -8.36
C ALA A 100 -7.76 -10.86 -8.87
N GLY A 101 -7.22 -12.05 -8.64
CA GLY A 101 -5.85 -12.41 -8.97
C GLY A 101 -4.81 -11.64 -8.13
N CYS A 102 -5.18 -11.26 -6.91
CA CYS A 102 -4.31 -10.53 -5.99
C CYS A 102 -3.71 -11.48 -4.93
N ALA A 103 -2.40 -11.35 -4.71
CA ALA A 103 -1.75 -11.89 -3.52
C ALA A 103 -2.05 -10.99 -2.31
N VAL A 104 -2.08 -11.59 -1.12
CA VAL A 104 -2.16 -10.87 0.16
C VAL A 104 -0.92 -11.26 0.95
N VAL A 105 -0.05 -10.32 1.25
CA VAL A 105 1.17 -10.56 2.02
C VAL A 105 1.16 -9.74 3.30
N THR A 106 1.72 -10.29 4.37
CA THR A 106 1.83 -9.64 5.67
C THR A 106 3.29 -9.36 5.99
N GLN A 107 3.57 -8.50 6.95
CA GLN A 107 4.95 -8.20 7.39
C GLN A 107 5.78 -9.44 7.77
N ARG A 108 5.13 -10.57 8.06
CA ARG A 108 5.78 -11.83 8.45
C ARG A 108 6.10 -12.75 7.27
N ASP A 109 5.51 -12.46 6.10
CA ASP A 109 5.73 -13.27 4.91
C ASP A 109 7.08 -12.92 4.26
N VAL A 110 7.70 -13.90 3.60
CA VAL A 110 8.99 -13.73 2.92
C VAL A 110 8.87 -12.74 1.76
N ASP A 111 7.75 -12.82 1.04
CA ASP A 111 7.47 -12.00 -0.14
C ASP A 111 7.05 -10.56 0.19
N PHE A 112 7.06 -10.17 1.48
CA PHE A 112 6.77 -8.78 1.86
C PHE A 112 7.97 -7.88 1.53
N PRO A 113 7.77 -6.76 0.80
CA PRO A 113 8.84 -5.88 0.36
C PRO A 113 9.73 -5.41 1.52
N THR A 114 11.02 -5.77 1.48
CA THR A 114 11.98 -5.44 2.54
C THR A 114 12.08 -3.94 2.82
N PRO A 115 12.06 -3.03 1.81
CA PRO A 115 12.11 -1.60 2.07
C PRO A 115 10.95 -1.09 2.94
N LEU A 116 9.75 -1.68 2.81
CA LEU A 116 8.59 -1.31 3.64
C LEU A 116 8.71 -1.77 5.10
N LYS A 117 9.52 -2.78 5.40
CA LYS A 117 9.78 -3.19 6.80
C LYS A 117 10.59 -2.14 7.57
N GLN A 118 11.29 -1.26 6.85
CA GLN A 118 12.24 -0.28 7.41
C GLN A 118 11.60 1.10 7.66
N ILE A 119 10.41 1.38 7.13
CA ILE A 119 9.74 2.65 7.38
C ILE A 119 9.15 2.69 8.80
N PRO A 120 8.95 3.89 9.40
CA PRO A 120 8.44 4.03 10.78
C PRO A 120 7.08 3.38 11.01
N ASP A 121 6.22 3.36 10.00
CA ASP A 121 4.86 2.84 10.04
C ASP A 121 4.59 1.83 8.91
N PRO A 122 5.25 0.65 8.92
CA PRO A 122 5.13 -0.35 7.86
C PRO A 122 3.70 -0.91 7.78
N PRO A 123 3.11 -1.12 6.58
CA PRO A 123 1.76 -1.63 6.46
C PRO A 123 1.66 -3.05 7.04
N LEU A 124 0.58 -3.37 7.75
CA LEU A 124 0.36 -4.71 8.32
C LEU A 124 0.18 -5.77 7.25
N VAL A 125 -0.52 -5.39 6.21
CA VAL A 125 -0.91 -6.21 5.07
C VAL A 125 -0.69 -5.41 3.79
N LEU A 126 -0.27 -6.10 2.75
CA LEU A 126 -0.15 -5.55 1.41
C LEU A 126 -0.89 -6.46 0.44
N TYR A 127 -1.84 -5.90 -0.28
CA TYR A 127 -2.51 -6.53 -1.41
C TYR A 127 -1.73 -6.21 -2.67
N MET A 128 -1.51 -7.22 -3.51
CA MET A 128 -0.64 -7.10 -4.68
C MET A 128 -1.25 -7.80 -5.89
N LYS A 129 -1.46 -7.05 -6.97
CA LYS A 129 -1.75 -7.59 -8.30
C LYS A 129 -0.49 -7.45 -9.16
N GLY A 130 0.02 -8.53 -9.71
CA GLY A 130 1.36 -8.62 -10.27
C GLY A 130 2.35 -9.19 -9.25
N GLN A 131 3.64 -8.84 -9.36
CA GLN A 131 4.67 -9.43 -8.53
C GLN A 131 5.75 -8.42 -8.13
N TRP A 132 6.11 -8.42 -6.85
CA TRP A 132 7.34 -7.83 -6.32
C TRP A 132 8.49 -8.78 -6.56
N VAL A 133 9.63 -8.28 -6.97
CA VAL A 133 10.88 -9.04 -7.15
C VAL A 133 12.06 -8.29 -6.51
N ASP A 134 13.17 -8.97 -6.27
CA ASP A 134 14.32 -8.37 -5.57
C ASP A 134 14.92 -7.17 -6.31
N GLU A 135 14.86 -7.14 -7.63
CA GLU A 135 15.30 -6.02 -8.45
C GLU A 135 14.51 -4.73 -8.15
N ASP A 136 13.29 -4.84 -7.65
CA ASP A 136 12.47 -3.68 -7.25
C ASP A 136 13.03 -2.95 -6.02
N GLN A 137 14.03 -3.48 -5.33
CA GLN A 137 14.75 -2.76 -4.28
C GLN A 137 15.55 -1.56 -4.83
N VAL A 138 15.93 -1.62 -6.12
CA VAL A 138 16.52 -0.49 -6.82
C VAL A 138 15.41 0.28 -7.53
N ALA A 139 14.75 1.16 -6.80
CA ALA A 139 13.59 1.89 -7.29
C ALA A 139 13.65 3.38 -7.00
N VAL A 140 13.06 4.16 -7.90
CA VAL A 140 12.88 5.62 -7.79
C VAL A 140 11.42 5.97 -7.95
N ALA A 141 10.89 6.77 -7.03
CA ALA A 141 9.53 7.29 -7.15
C ALA A 141 9.53 8.53 -8.05
N VAL A 142 8.59 8.58 -9.00
CA VAL A 142 8.35 9.76 -9.85
C VAL A 142 6.91 10.22 -9.64
N VAL A 143 6.73 11.38 -9.00
CA VAL A 143 5.42 11.88 -8.58
C VAL A 143 5.27 13.36 -8.88
N GLY A 144 4.03 13.86 -8.83
CA GLY A 144 3.79 15.27 -9.04
C GLY A 144 2.32 15.65 -9.14
N SER A 145 2.07 16.77 -9.81
CA SER A 145 0.75 17.37 -9.98
C SER A 145 -0.21 16.44 -10.74
N ARG A 146 -1.44 16.30 -10.23
CA ARG A 146 -2.56 15.68 -10.97
C ARG A 146 -3.02 16.51 -12.16
N ARG A 147 -2.75 17.84 -12.13
CA ARG A 147 -3.01 18.80 -13.20
C ARG A 147 -1.69 19.29 -13.77
N ALA A 148 -0.86 18.35 -14.19
CA ALA A 148 0.44 18.63 -14.76
C ALA A 148 0.32 19.32 -16.13
N SER A 149 1.29 20.17 -16.43
CA SER A 149 1.46 20.73 -17.76
C SER A 149 1.85 19.63 -18.76
N LEU A 150 1.66 19.89 -20.05
CA LEU A 150 2.15 18.96 -21.09
C LEU A 150 3.66 18.74 -20.98
N TYR A 151 4.43 19.79 -20.71
CA TYR A 151 5.86 19.72 -20.46
C TYR A 151 6.19 18.80 -19.29
N GLY A 152 5.52 18.98 -18.15
CA GLY A 152 5.74 18.14 -16.96
C GLY A 152 5.42 16.67 -17.21
N GLN A 153 4.35 16.37 -17.96
CA GLN A 153 3.99 15.00 -18.33
C GLN A 153 5.05 14.39 -19.25
N GLN A 154 5.50 15.11 -20.29
CA GLN A 154 6.54 14.62 -21.20
C GLN A 154 7.87 14.39 -20.47
N LEU A 155 8.22 15.28 -19.54
CA LEU A 155 9.45 15.12 -18.77
C LEU A 155 9.37 13.93 -17.79
N ALA A 156 8.22 13.74 -17.11
CA ALA A 156 8.02 12.60 -16.24
C ALA A 156 8.08 11.27 -17.01
N GLU A 157 7.47 11.23 -18.20
CA GLU A 157 7.52 10.07 -19.08
C GLU A 157 8.94 9.76 -19.53
N ARG A 158 9.70 10.80 -19.93
CA ARG A 158 11.11 10.67 -20.35
C ARG A 158 11.99 10.20 -19.20
N LEU A 159 11.93 10.84 -18.03
CA LEU A 159 12.72 10.44 -16.86
C LEU A 159 12.43 9.00 -16.44
N ALA A 160 11.15 8.61 -16.43
CA ALA A 160 10.76 7.25 -16.10
C ALA A 160 11.23 6.22 -17.14
N TYR A 161 11.20 6.58 -18.42
CA TYR A 161 11.77 5.77 -19.49
C TYR A 161 13.28 5.59 -19.29
N ASP A 162 14.00 6.69 -19.05
CA ASP A 162 15.46 6.70 -18.87
C ASP A 162 15.90 5.95 -17.60
N LEU A 163 15.12 5.96 -16.53
CA LEU A 163 15.32 5.12 -15.35
C LEU A 163 15.12 3.64 -15.68
N ALA A 164 14.01 3.33 -16.34
CA ALA A 164 13.59 1.96 -16.62
C ALA A 164 14.55 1.22 -17.55
N ILE A 165 15.08 1.87 -18.60
CA ILE A 165 16.12 1.25 -19.49
C ILE A 165 17.43 0.98 -18.76
N ARG A 166 17.67 1.60 -17.60
CA ARG A 166 18.83 1.37 -16.75
C ARG A 166 18.54 0.34 -15.63
N GLY A 167 17.41 -0.35 -15.70
CA GLY A 167 17.02 -1.38 -14.73
C GLY A 167 16.50 -0.83 -13.40
N VAL A 168 16.23 0.48 -13.31
CA VAL A 168 15.64 1.09 -12.09
C VAL A 168 14.12 0.97 -12.16
N THR A 169 13.51 0.38 -11.15
CA THR A 169 12.05 0.28 -11.06
C THR A 169 11.43 1.64 -10.76
N VAL A 170 10.42 2.02 -11.54
CA VAL A 170 9.71 3.29 -11.36
C VAL A 170 8.49 3.08 -10.45
N ILE A 171 8.41 3.85 -9.36
CA ILE A 171 7.28 3.79 -8.42
C ILE A 171 6.44 5.05 -8.54
N SER A 172 5.11 4.91 -8.55
CA SER A 172 4.21 6.05 -8.52
C SER A 172 2.83 5.68 -7.96
N GLY A 173 1.91 6.65 -7.95
CA GLY A 173 0.62 6.51 -7.30
C GLY A 173 -0.57 6.29 -8.24
N LEU A 174 -0.35 6.03 -9.52
CA LEU A 174 -1.38 5.86 -10.55
C LEU A 174 -2.36 7.04 -10.67
N ALA A 175 -2.06 8.21 -10.10
CA ALA A 175 -2.90 9.39 -10.23
C ALA A 175 -2.82 9.98 -11.64
N ARG A 176 -3.76 10.88 -11.98
CA ARG A 176 -3.67 11.68 -13.22
C ARG A 176 -2.37 12.47 -13.26
N GLY A 177 -1.98 12.92 -14.44
CA GLY A 177 -0.82 13.79 -14.63
C GLY A 177 0.51 13.08 -14.53
N ILE A 178 1.37 13.51 -13.62
CA ILE A 178 2.76 13.02 -13.52
C ILE A 178 2.82 11.52 -13.25
N ASP A 179 2.02 11.00 -12.33
CA ASP A 179 2.06 9.60 -11.93
C ASP A 179 1.78 8.67 -13.14
N ALA A 180 0.70 8.97 -13.89
CA ALA A 180 0.36 8.19 -15.08
C ALA A 180 1.42 8.32 -16.20
N ALA A 181 2.02 9.50 -16.36
CA ALA A 181 3.10 9.72 -17.32
C ALA A 181 4.35 8.89 -16.95
N ALA A 182 4.70 8.84 -15.67
CA ALA A 182 5.81 8.03 -15.17
C ALA A 182 5.61 6.54 -15.47
N HIS A 183 4.42 5.99 -15.17
CA HIS A 183 4.11 4.59 -15.49
C HIS A 183 4.21 4.31 -17.00
N ARG A 184 3.65 5.21 -17.83
CA ARG A 184 3.76 5.06 -19.31
C ARG A 184 5.20 5.08 -19.80
N GLY A 185 6.04 5.94 -19.23
CA GLY A 185 7.46 6.00 -19.56
C GLY A 185 8.18 4.69 -19.29
N ALA A 186 8.01 4.13 -18.08
CA ALA A 186 8.58 2.86 -17.72
C ALA A 186 8.07 1.69 -18.60
N LEU A 187 6.77 1.67 -18.88
CA LEU A 187 6.15 0.66 -19.75
C LEU A 187 6.65 0.75 -21.19
N LYS A 188 6.85 1.96 -21.74
CA LYS A 188 7.46 2.17 -23.07
C LYS A 188 8.89 1.64 -23.16
N ALA A 189 9.63 1.72 -22.08
CA ALA A 189 10.96 1.14 -21.96
C ALA A 189 10.94 -0.39 -21.74
N HIS A 190 9.77 -1.01 -21.72
CA HIS A 190 9.57 -2.40 -21.29
C HIS A 190 10.15 -2.71 -19.90
N GLY A 191 10.37 -1.69 -19.08
CA GLY A 191 10.92 -1.80 -17.74
C GLY A 191 9.85 -2.06 -16.68
N ARG A 192 10.29 -2.18 -15.43
CA ARG A 192 9.43 -2.44 -14.29
C ARG A 192 8.84 -1.16 -13.71
N THR A 193 7.58 -1.24 -13.29
CA THR A 193 6.94 -0.14 -12.58
C THR A 193 5.93 -0.64 -11.56
N LEU A 194 5.88 0.03 -10.41
CA LEU A 194 4.98 -0.33 -9.30
C LEU A 194 4.01 0.82 -9.02
N ALA A 195 2.73 0.52 -9.02
CA ALA A 195 1.70 1.48 -8.66
C ALA A 195 1.20 1.22 -7.23
N VAL A 196 1.23 2.24 -6.38
CA VAL A 196 0.65 2.13 -5.03
C VAL A 196 -0.70 2.86 -5.03
N LEU A 197 -1.78 2.23 -4.56
CA LEU A 197 -3.12 2.81 -4.56
C LEU A 197 -3.55 3.30 -3.17
N GLY A 198 -4.45 4.30 -3.14
CA GLY A 198 -5.09 4.82 -1.92
C GLY A 198 -6.47 4.22 -1.65
N ASN A 199 -6.81 3.10 -2.30
CA ASN A 199 -8.05 2.34 -2.18
C ASN A 199 -7.78 0.85 -2.37
N GLY A 200 -8.78 0.00 -2.14
CA GLY A 200 -8.66 -1.44 -2.35
C GLY A 200 -8.56 -1.84 -3.82
N LEU A 201 -7.93 -2.98 -4.09
CA LEU A 201 -7.65 -3.45 -5.46
C LEU A 201 -8.87 -4.01 -6.20
N ALA A 202 -10.03 -4.15 -5.56
CA ALA A 202 -11.26 -4.53 -6.25
C ALA A 202 -11.76 -3.47 -7.24
N SER A 203 -11.29 -2.24 -7.12
CA SER A 203 -11.57 -1.14 -8.06
C SER A 203 -10.32 -0.30 -8.30
N ILE A 204 -10.15 0.18 -9.53
CA ILE A 204 -9.03 1.07 -9.87
C ILE A 204 -9.52 2.53 -9.83
N TYR A 205 -8.73 3.38 -9.17
CA TYR A 205 -8.97 4.81 -9.15
C TYR A 205 -7.71 5.59 -9.56
N PRO A 206 -7.83 6.52 -10.52
CA PRO A 206 -9.06 6.90 -11.22
C PRO A 206 -9.53 5.82 -12.22
N PRO A 207 -10.85 5.73 -12.51
CA PRO A 207 -11.40 4.64 -13.33
C PRO A 207 -10.82 4.55 -14.74
N GLU A 208 -10.44 5.69 -15.33
CA GLU A 208 -9.81 5.78 -16.65
C GLU A 208 -8.41 5.16 -16.71
N HIS A 209 -7.78 4.88 -15.56
CA HIS A 209 -6.47 4.23 -15.51
C HIS A 209 -6.55 2.71 -15.31
N LYS A 210 -7.72 2.10 -15.53
CA LYS A 210 -7.89 0.65 -15.37
C LYS A 210 -6.95 -0.13 -16.30
N GLU A 211 -6.91 0.24 -17.57
CA GLU A 211 -6.00 -0.40 -18.55
C GLU A 211 -4.51 -0.18 -18.19
N LEU A 212 -4.16 1.04 -17.76
CA LEU A 212 -2.81 1.33 -17.29
C LEU A 212 -2.43 0.48 -16.06
N ALA A 213 -3.36 0.29 -15.12
CA ALA A 213 -3.13 -0.56 -13.95
C ALA A 213 -2.88 -2.03 -14.34
N GLU A 214 -3.59 -2.54 -15.36
CA GLU A 214 -3.40 -3.89 -15.88
C GLU A 214 -2.01 -4.03 -16.51
N GLN A 215 -1.59 -3.09 -17.34
CA GLN A 215 -0.24 -3.06 -17.92
C GLN A 215 0.86 -2.97 -16.84
N VAL A 216 0.64 -2.16 -15.79
CA VAL A 216 1.55 -2.07 -14.65
C VAL A 216 1.64 -3.40 -13.91
N ALA A 217 0.51 -4.10 -13.69
CA ALA A 217 0.50 -5.40 -13.02
C ALA A 217 1.22 -6.49 -13.83
N GLU A 218 1.20 -6.41 -15.17
CA GLU A 218 1.90 -7.35 -16.06
C GLU A 218 3.42 -7.17 -16.03
N ARG A 219 3.91 -5.94 -15.83
CA ARG A 219 5.34 -5.62 -15.86
C ARG A 219 5.96 -5.37 -14.49
N GLY A 220 5.15 -5.30 -13.45
CA GLY A 220 5.55 -5.05 -12.09
C GLY A 220 4.45 -5.43 -11.13
N ALA A 221 3.90 -4.47 -10.37
CA ALA A 221 2.78 -4.72 -9.48
C ALA A 221 1.92 -3.48 -9.23
N VAL A 222 0.65 -3.71 -8.92
CA VAL A 222 -0.26 -2.74 -8.31
C VAL A 222 -0.46 -3.14 -6.86
N LEU A 223 -0.15 -2.22 -5.95
CA LEU A 223 -0.07 -2.45 -4.51
C LEU A 223 -1.09 -1.62 -3.74
N SER A 224 -1.63 -2.16 -2.66
CA SER A 224 -2.45 -1.41 -1.72
C SER A 224 -2.33 -1.98 -0.31
N GLU A 225 -2.35 -1.12 0.72
CA GLU A 225 -2.50 -1.54 2.12
C GLU A 225 -3.97 -1.65 2.55
N TYR A 226 -4.88 -1.17 1.71
CA TYR A 226 -6.30 -1.11 2.03
C TYR A 226 -7.04 -2.40 1.65
N PRO A 227 -8.05 -2.80 2.45
CA PRO A 227 -8.90 -3.94 2.12
C PRO A 227 -9.46 -3.88 0.70
N MET A 228 -9.68 -5.03 0.08
CA MET A 228 -10.04 -5.15 -1.34
C MET A 228 -11.16 -4.21 -1.80
N ARG A 229 -12.20 -4.03 -0.97
CA ARG A 229 -13.36 -3.18 -1.29
C ARG A 229 -13.27 -1.76 -0.75
N MET A 230 -12.13 -1.34 -0.18
CA MET A 230 -11.99 0.03 0.34
C MET A 230 -12.14 1.05 -0.79
N GLU A 231 -13.06 1.98 -0.60
CA GLU A 231 -13.31 3.08 -1.54
C GLU A 231 -12.17 4.11 -1.55
N PRO A 232 -12.02 4.88 -2.65
CA PRO A 232 -10.99 5.92 -2.77
C PRO A 232 -11.34 7.16 -1.95
N LEU A 233 -11.14 7.11 -0.64
CA LEU A 233 -11.36 8.21 0.29
C LEU A 233 -10.22 9.23 0.21
N ALA A 234 -10.55 10.53 0.23
CA ALA A 234 -9.58 11.61 0.10
C ALA A 234 -8.42 11.51 1.12
N GLN A 235 -8.72 11.09 2.34
CA GLN A 235 -7.74 10.94 3.43
C GLN A 235 -6.75 9.78 3.23
N ASN A 236 -7.05 8.81 2.36
CA ASN A 236 -6.20 7.66 2.12
C ASN A 236 -5.00 8.01 1.23
N PHE A 237 -5.15 8.96 0.29
CA PHE A 237 -4.09 9.32 -0.64
C PHE A 237 -2.84 9.90 0.04
N PRO A 238 -2.94 10.85 0.99
CA PRO A 238 -1.79 11.30 1.76
C PRO A 238 -1.13 10.18 2.57
N ARG A 239 -1.93 9.32 3.20
CA ARG A 239 -1.42 8.18 4.00
C ARG A 239 -0.67 7.17 3.15
N ARG A 240 -1.18 6.86 1.95
CA ARG A 240 -0.54 5.97 1.00
C ARG A 240 0.84 6.46 0.56
N ASN A 241 1.06 7.79 0.47
CA ASN A 241 2.30 8.36 -0.07
C ASN A 241 3.56 7.87 0.65
N ARG A 242 3.48 7.54 1.95
CA ARG A 242 4.60 6.92 2.69
C ARG A 242 5.04 5.57 2.14
N LEU A 243 4.14 4.84 1.47
CA LEU A 243 4.51 3.57 0.81
C LEU A 243 5.23 3.83 -0.51
N ILE A 244 4.88 4.90 -1.24
CA ILE A 244 5.58 5.31 -2.46
C ILE A 244 7.03 5.65 -2.12
N SER A 245 7.26 6.54 -1.14
CA SER A 245 8.60 6.90 -0.69
C SER A 245 9.32 5.71 -0.04
N GLY A 246 8.60 4.91 0.77
CA GLY A 246 9.17 3.77 1.49
C GLY A 246 9.69 2.64 0.59
N LEU A 247 9.09 2.44 -0.57
CA LEU A 247 9.53 1.47 -1.57
C LEU A 247 10.70 1.97 -2.42
N SER A 248 11.05 3.26 -2.37
CA SER A 248 12.04 3.86 -3.26
C SER A 248 13.30 4.31 -2.51
N LEU A 249 14.41 4.41 -3.23
CA LEU A 249 15.67 4.99 -2.75
C LEU A 249 15.59 6.52 -2.70
N GLY A 250 14.79 7.11 -3.60
CA GLY A 250 14.57 8.55 -3.68
C GLY A 250 13.28 8.89 -4.41
N VAL A 251 12.82 10.13 -4.22
CA VAL A 251 11.55 10.63 -4.76
C VAL A 251 11.79 11.85 -5.63
N VAL A 252 11.42 11.77 -6.90
CA VAL A 252 11.50 12.87 -7.87
C VAL A 252 10.15 13.59 -7.95
N ILE A 253 10.14 14.88 -7.59
CA ILE A 253 8.98 15.76 -7.73
C ILE A 253 9.12 16.53 -9.06
N VAL A 254 8.31 16.17 -10.06
CA VAL A 254 8.42 16.77 -11.40
C VAL A 254 7.70 18.11 -11.48
N GLU A 255 6.47 18.16 -11.02
CA GLU A 255 5.71 19.41 -10.87
C GLU A 255 4.88 19.38 -9.58
N ALA A 256 4.89 20.48 -8.86
CA ALA A 256 4.06 20.66 -7.67
C ALA A 256 3.67 22.13 -7.48
N ALA A 257 2.38 22.40 -7.32
CA ALA A 257 1.93 23.68 -6.78
C ALA A 257 2.28 23.77 -5.28
N ARG A 258 2.24 24.97 -4.72
CA ARG A 258 2.63 25.24 -3.32
C ARG A 258 1.88 24.40 -2.26
N ARG A 259 0.69 23.90 -2.57
CA ARG A 259 -0.13 23.01 -1.71
C ARG A 259 -0.44 21.70 -2.41
N SER A 260 0.52 21.14 -3.12
CA SER A 260 0.36 19.87 -3.83
C SER A 260 0.49 18.69 -2.89
N GLY A 261 -0.33 17.66 -3.09
CA GLY A 261 -0.18 16.37 -2.39
C GLY A 261 1.14 15.65 -2.67
N ALA A 262 1.85 15.99 -3.75
CA ALA A 262 3.18 15.47 -4.04
C ALA A 262 4.24 15.95 -3.03
N LEU A 263 4.04 17.13 -2.40
CA LEU A 263 4.93 17.62 -1.33
C LEU A 263 4.83 16.73 -0.09
N ILE A 264 3.67 16.15 0.20
CA ILE A 264 3.51 15.18 1.29
C ILE A 264 4.38 13.94 1.04
N THR A 265 4.54 13.54 -0.24
CA THR A 265 5.45 12.41 -0.57
C THR A 265 6.90 12.80 -0.33
N ALA A 266 7.29 14.05 -0.60
CA ALA A 266 8.62 14.55 -0.29
C ALA A 266 8.86 14.60 1.24
N ASP A 267 7.87 15.06 2.02
CA ASP A 267 7.96 15.06 3.49
C ASP A 267 8.12 13.62 4.03
N CYS A 268 7.31 12.67 3.55
CA CYS A 268 7.46 11.26 3.91
C CYS A 268 8.85 10.70 3.55
N ALA A 269 9.40 11.08 2.38
CA ALA A 269 10.73 10.65 1.95
C ALA A 269 11.80 11.15 2.92
N LEU A 270 11.76 12.41 3.32
CA LEU A 270 12.69 12.99 4.30
C LEU A 270 12.59 12.30 5.67
N GLU A 271 11.37 12.07 6.18
CA GLU A 271 11.14 11.35 7.43
C GLU A 271 11.70 9.91 7.40
N GLN A 272 11.74 9.30 6.21
CA GLN A 272 12.25 7.95 5.98
C GLN A 272 13.73 7.91 5.60
N GLY A 273 14.44 9.07 5.58
CA GLY A 273 15.84 9.17 5.17
C GLY A 273 16.08 8.84 3.71
N ARG A 274 15.09 9.13 2.82
CA ARG A 274 15.20 8.96 1.38
C ARG A 274 15.60 10.28 0.72
N GLU A 275 16.32 10.20 -0.40
CA GLU A 275 16.68 11.39 -1.17
C GLU A 275 15.44 12.04 -1.82
N VAL A 276 15.43 13.37 -1.82
CA VAL A 276 14.40 14.16 -2.47
C VAL A 276 14.97 14.96 -3.62
N PHE A 277 14.43 14.73 -4.79
CA PHE A 277 14.79 15.38 -6.04
C PHE A 277 13.67 16.28 -6.50
N ALA A 278 14.01 17.43 -7.09
CA ALA A 278 13.04 18.38 -7.63
C ALA A 278 13.45 18.86 -9.01
N VAL A 279 12.50 18.83 -9.93
CA VAL A 279 12.71 19.37 -11.27
C VAL A 279 12.51 20.87 -11.25
N PRO A 280 13.45 21.68 -11.80
CA PRO A 280 13.26 23.12 -11.94
C PRO A 280 12.21 23.41 -13.02
N GLY A 281 11.43 24.43 -12.82
CA GLY A 281 10.46 24.91 -13.81
C GLY A 281 10.51 26.41 -13.99
N LYS A 282 9.58 26.98 -14.77
CA LYS A 282 9.48 28.42 -14.96
C LYS A 282 9.17 29.11 -13.65
N VAL A 283 9.85 30.23 -13.38
CA VAL A 283 9.75 30.98 -12.10
C VAL A 283 8.32 31.47 -11.82
N ASP A 284 7.59 31.83 -12.86
CA ASP A 284 6.22 32.33 -12.82
C ASP A 284 5.15 31.23 -12.88
N SER A 285 5.54 29.96 -13.07
CA SER A 285 4.61 28.85 -13.15
C SER A 285 4.09 28.42 -11.76
N VAL A 286 2.78 28.37 -11.62
CA VAL A 286 2.13 27.87 -10.39
C VAL A 286 2.51 26.41 -10.10
N THR A 287 2.69 25.60 -11.16
CA THR A 287 3.03 24.17 -11.03
C THR A 287 4.50 23.94 -10.62
N SER A 288 5.34 24.99 -10.64
CA SER A 288 6.74 24.93 -10.23
C SER A 288 7.02 25.50 -8.83
N GLN A 289 6.02 26.15 -8.22
CA GLN A 289 6.23 26.82 -6.92
C GLN A 289 6.63 25.83 -5.81
N GLY A 290 6.06 24.62 -5.80
CA GLY A 290 6.39 23.57 -4.83
C GLY A 290 7.79 22.98 -5.07
N THR A 291 8.17 22.71 -6.32
CA THR A 291 9.52 22.21 -6.64
C THR A 291 10.58 23.26 -6.35
N HIS A 292 10.32 24.55 -6.62
CA HIS A 292 11.21 25.63 -6.23
C HIS A 292 11.38 25.76 -4.71
N GLN A 293 10.31 25.51 -3.94
CA GLN A 293 10.40 25.49 -2.48
C GLN A 293 11.29 24.33 -2.01
N LEU A 294 11.12 23.14 -2.57
CA LEU A 294 11.96 21.97 -2.25
C LEU A 294 13.44 22.22 -2.57
N LEU A 295 13.73 22.81 -3.74
CA LEU A 295 15.10 23.18 -4.13
C LEU A 295 15.73 24.17 -3.13
N LYS A 296 14.97 25.17 -2.67
CA LYS A 296 15.43 26.12 -1.64
C LYS A 296 15.65 25.44 -0.27
N GLN A 297 15.00 24.33 0.00
CA GLN A 297 15.11 23.55 1.22
C GLN A 297 16.23 22.49 1.14
N GLY A 298 16.93 22.41 0.01
CA GLY A 298 18.06 21.49 -0.19
C GLY A 298 17.75 20.21 -0.98
N ALA A 299 16.56 20.09 -1.56
CA ALA A 299 16.28 18.99 -2.48
C ALA A 299 17.25 19.05 -3.68
N ARG A 300 17.66 17.89 -4.20
CA ARG A 300 18.58 17.81 -5.33
C ARG A 300 17.88 18.26 -6.62
N LEU A 301 18.55 19.13 -7.36
CA LEU A 301 18.08 19.59 -8.66
C LEU A 301 18.24 18.45 -9.68
N VAL A 302 17.19 18.18 -10.46
CA VAL A 302 17.18 17.17 -11.53
C VAL A 302 16.86 17.82 -12.87
N THR A 303 17.78 17.67 -13.79
CA THR A 303 17.62 18.02 -15.21
C THR A 303 17.69 16.81 -16.13
N SER A 304 18.31 15.72 -15.65
CA SER A 304 18.48 14.47 -16.37
C SER A 304 18.41 13.27 -15.40
N VAL A 305 18.40 12.06 -15.94
CA VAL A 305 18.43 10.83 -15.13
C VAL A 305 19.79 10.64 -14.46
N GLU A 306 20.85 11.14 -15.05
CA GLU A 306 22.22 11.07 -14.52
C GLU A 306 22.31 11.74 -13.14
N ASP A 307 21.66 12.89 -12.92
CA ASP A 307 21.62 13.59 -11.64
C ASP A 307 21.06 12.69 -10.52
N ILE A 308 20.08 11.83 -10.86
CA ILE A 308 19.46 10.88 -9.92
C ILE A 308 20.41 9.70 -9.64
N LEU A 309 20.98 9.12 -10.70
CA LEU A 309 21.84 7.94 -10.60
C LEU A 309 23.14 8.24 -9.85
N GLU A 310 23.74 9.40 -10.07
CA GLU A 310 24.93 9.87 -9.39
C GLU A 310 24.68 10.05 -7.89
N GLU A 311 23.61 10.74 -7.51
CA GLU A 311 23.28 10.98 -6.10
C GLU A 311 22.97 9.67 -5.36
N LEU A 312 22.23 8.76 -6.01
CA LEU A 312 21.89 7.45 -5.44
C LEU A 312 23.04 6.43 -5.56
N ARG A 313 24.16 6.80 -6.18
CA ARG A 313 25.32 5.93 -6.44
C ARG A 313 24.96 4.64 -7.16
N LEU A 314 24.00 4.72 -8.07
CA LEU A 314 23.59 3.62 -8.93
C LEU A 314 24.52 3.61 -10.15
N VAL A 315 25.35 2.58 -10.24
CA VAL A 315 26.22 2.40 -11.43
C VAL A 315 25.30 2.16 -12.63
N PRO A 316 25.45 2.93 -13.73
CA PRO A 316 24.69 2.65 -14.94
C PRO A 316 24.99 1.21 -15.38
N LEU A 317 23.93 0.42 -15.62
CA LEU A 317 24.11 -0.84 -16.34
C LEU A 317 24.68 -0.46 -17.71
N THR A 318 25.97 -0.71 -17.89
CA THR A 318 26.59 -0.56 -19.22
C THR A 318 25.78 -1.44 -20.16
N ALA A 319 25.21 -0.81 -21.19
CA ALA A 319 24.50 -1.53 -22.23
C ALA A 319 25.47 -2.62 -22.71
N GLY A 320 25.15 -3.87 -22.38
CA GLY A 320 25.94 -5.01 -22.80
C GLY A 320 25.99 -5.01 -24.31
N GLY A 321 27.20 -4.99 -24.83
CA GLY A 321 27.49 -4.99 -26.24
C GLY A 321 26.99 -6.25 -26.98
#